data_8874a7e27a0b1d0f26e98fc87893d1f2
#
_entry.id   8874a7e27a0b1d0f26e98fc87893d1f2
#
_cell.length_a   1.000
_cell.length_b   1.000
_cell.length_c   1.000
_cell.angle_alpha   90.00
_cell.angle_beta   90.00
_cell.angle_gamma   90.00
#
_symmetry.space_group_name_H-M   'P 1'
#
loop_
_entity.id
_entity.type
_entity.pdbx_description
1 polymer ?
#
loop_
_entity_poly.entity_id
_entity_poly.type
_entity_poly.pdbx_seq_one_letter_code
_entity_poly.pdbx_strand_id
1 'polypeptide(L)'
;KLDEYDNIVAFVPGKSFDFKEKEEYYKTVNIYKFSKHFSQDIYVPFLEAYCSALGENEYYEQVLRVITMLDTPGIKGMRLSGQKWYEIDDEQDLDIATTLFAPDDETRINLMHKRYGGFWRYPGLLDFCYLVNPYYPPKKLKDELRASFDTLLTEYPSGMGVNSLLAAKNFGVHKDNI
;
A
#
# COMPACT_ATOMS: atom_id res chain seq x y z
N LYS A 1 6.57 -3.30 -12.15
CA LYS A 1 6.21 -4.72 -12.36
C LYS A 1 7.45 -5.53 -12.76
N LEU A 2 7.45 -6.81 -12.43
CA LEU A 2 8.52 -7.76 -12.77
C LEU A 2 7.95 -8.87 -13.66
N ASP A 3 8.80 -9.43 -14.53
CA ASP A 3 8.51 -10.68 -15.23
C ASP A 3 8.93 -11.92 -14.39
N GLU A 4 8.79 -13.12 -14.97
CA GLU A 4 9.14 -14.38 -14.33
C GLU A 4 10.65 -14.56 -14.06
N TYR A 5 11.51 -13.74 -14.70
CA TYR A 5 12.98 -13.74 -14.54
C TYR A 5 13.47 -12.57 -13.68
N ASP A 6 12.57 -11.88 -12.98
CA ASP A 6 12.82 -10.67 -12.21
C ASP A 6 13.32 -9.47 -13.03
N ASN A 7 13.12 -9.45 -14.35
CA ASN A 7 13.38 -8.25 -15.12
C ASN A 7 12.30 -7.20 -14.80
N ILE A 8 12.73 -5.93 -14.67
CA ILE A 8 11.81 -4.83 -14.49
C ILE A 8 11.19 -4.51 -15.85
N VAL A 9 9.91 -4.81 -16.01
CA VAL A 9 9.16 -4.58 -17.25
C VAL A 9 8.39 -3.26 -17.24
N ALA A 10 8.15 -2.67 -16.08
CA ALA A 10 7.54 -1.36 -15.97
C ALA A 10 7.86 -0.69 -14.63
N PHE A 11 8.18 0.60 -14.68
CA PHE A 11 8.06 1.53 -13.57
C PHE A 11 6.71 2.25 -13.67
N VAL A 12 5.85 2.07 -12.69
CA VAL A 12 4.48 2.62 -12.70
C VAL A 12 4.40 3.75 -11.69
N PRO A 13 4.22 5.01 -12.13
CA PRO A 13 4.05 6.13 -11.22
C PRO A 13 2.71 6.02 -10.48
N GLY A 14 2.63 6.59 -9.27
CA GLY A 14 1.43 6.51 -8.42
C GLY A 14 0.13 6.96 -9.12
N LYS A 15 0.21 7.92 -10.04
CA LYS A 15 -0.93 8.40 -10.85
C LYS A 15 -1.50 7.33 -11.80
N SER A 16 -0.69 6.34 -12.16
CA SER A 16 -1.06 5.25 -13.09
C SER A 16 -1.21 3.90 -12.38
N PHE A 17 -1.18 3.91 -11.05
CA PHE A 17 -1.35 2.70 -10.25
C PHE A 17 -2.80 2.23 -10.29
N ASP A 18 -3.02 0.96 -10.70
CA ASP A 18 -4.34 0.33 -10.63
C ASP A 18 -4.45 -0.58 -9.40
N PHE A 19 -5.32 -0.19 -8.48
CA PHE A 19 -5.58 -0.97 -7.25
C PHE A 19 -6.13 -2.38 -7.51
N LYS A 20 -6.70 -2.64 -8.68
CA LYS A 20 -7.18 -3.98 -9.07
C LYS A 20 -6.03 -4.96 -9.31
N GLU A 21 -4.90 -4.42 -9.73
CA GLU A 21 -3.67 -5.17 -10.04
C GLU A 21 -2.62 -5.07 -8.92
N LYS A 22 -3.00 -4.64 -7.71
CA LYS A 22 -2.06 -4.34 -6.63
C LYS A 22 -1.08 -5.48 -6.32
N GLU A 23 -1.48 -6.73 -6.51
CA GLU A 23 -0.65 -7.91 -6.26
C GLU A 23 0.47 -8.10 -7.32
N GLU A 24 0.39 -7.40 -8.45
CA GLU A 24 1.41 -7.42 -9.51
C GLU A 24 2.50 -6.36 -9.33
N TYR A 25 2.31 -5.46 -8.38
CA TYR A 25 3.24 -4.36 -8.15
C TYR A 25 4.17 -4.67 -6.99
N TYR A 26 5.40 -4.19 -7.13
CA TYR A 26 6.40 -4.16 -6.07
C TYR A 26 6.78 -2.72 -5.81
N LYS A 27 6.89 -2.33 -4.52
CA LYS A 27 7.43 -1.03 -4.17
C LYS A 27 8.96 -1.09 -4.27
N THR A 28 9.57 -0.10 -4.90
CA THR A 28 11.02 0.06 -4.88
C THR A 28 11.49 0.48 -3.48
N VAL A 29 12.64 0.01 -3.08
CA VAL A 29 13.28 0.42 -1.81
C VAL A 29 14.31 1.53 -2.03
N ASN A 30 14.33 2.12 -3.23
CA ASN A 30 15.21 3.22 -3.64
C ASN A 30 16.71 2.92 -3.48
N ILE A 31 17.08 1.64 -3.60
CA ILE A 31 18.47 1.17 -3.59
C ILE A 31 18.76 0.56 -4.94
N TYR A 32 19.70 1.16 -5.67
CA TYR A 32 20.08 0.75 -7.02
C TYR A 32 21.57 0.44 -7.10
N LYS A 33 21.90 -0.61 -7.85
CA LYS A 33 23.29 -0.95 -8.19
C LYS A 33 23.39 -1.10 -9.70
N PHE A 34 24.12 -0.20 -10.33
CA PHE A 34 24.36 -0.22 -11.76
C PHE A 34 25.78 -0.68 -12.05
N SER A 35 25.96 -1.43 -13.16
CA SER A 35 27.27 -1.70 -13.70
C SER A 35 27.84 -0.42 -14.30
N LYS A 36 29.19 -0.35 -14.43
CA LYS A 36 29.86 0.77 -15.07
C LYS A 36 29.34 0.98 -16.50
N HIS A 37 29.21 -0.10 -17.28
CA HIS A 37 28.67 -0.07 -18.65
C HIS A 37 27.26 0.51 -18.67
N PHE A 38 26.34 -0.03 -17.85
CA PHE A 38 24.97 0.48 -17.80
C PHE A 38 24.93 1.97 -17.43
N SER A 39 25.73 2.39 -16.45
CA SER A 39 25.76 3.79 -16.02
C SER A 39 26.27 4.72 -17.11
N GLN A 40 27.41 4.38 -17.74
CA GLN A 40 28.08 5.26 -18.71
C GLN A 40 27.40 5.27 -20.08
N ASP A 41 26.94 4.11 -20.54
CA ASP A 41 26.51 3.95 -21.92
C ASP A 41 24.97 4.03 -22.08
N ILE A 42 24.23 3.89 -20.98
CA ILE A 42 22.76 3.93 -21.00
C ILE A 42 22.22 5.00 -20.05
N TYR A 43 22.42 4.82 -18.72
CA TYR A 43 21.69 5.62 -17.74
C TYR A 43 22.05 7.11 -17.81
N VAL A 44 23.34 7.46 -17.81
CA VAL A 44 23.78 8.87 -17.83
C VAL A 44 23.35 9.58 -19.12
N PRO A 45 23.54 9.03 -20.33
CA PRO A 45 23.04 9.67 -21.54
C PRO A 45 21.52 9.90 -21.55
N PHE A 46 20.74 8.93 -21.06
CA PHE A 46 19.28 9.11 -20.92
C PHE A 46 18.92 10.17 -19.89
N LEU A 47 19.63 10.22 -18.75
CA LEU A 47 19.43 11.24 -17.71
C LEU A 47 19.73 12.64 -18.25
N GLU A 48 20.85 12.83 -18.95
CA GLU A 48 21.23 14.12 -19.55
C GLU A 48 20.20 14.58 -20.60
N ALA A 49 19.77 13.67 -21.45
CA ALA A 49 18.74 13.95 -22.45
C ALA A 49 17.39 14.31 -21.79
N TYR A 50 17.02 13.56 -20.75
CA TYR A 50 15.79 13.81 -20.01
C TYR A 50 15.80 15.18 -19.33
N CYS A 51 16.87 15.51 -18.60
CA CYS A 51 17.02 16.82 -17.93
C CYS A 51 17.02 17.96 -18.96
N SER A 52 17.68 17.78 -20.07
CA SER A 52 17.73 18.81 -21.13
C SER A 52 16.37 19.06 -21.78
N ALA A 53 15.53 18.02 -21.91
CA ALA A 53 14.23 18.11 -22.59
C ALA A 53 13.08 18.51 -21.65
N LEU A 54 13.08 18.02 -20.40
CA LEU A 54 11.94 18.07 -19.48
C LEU A 54 12.27 18.80 -18.16
N GLY A 55 13.52 19.17 -17.93
CA GLY A 55 13.98 19.83 -16.71
C GLY A 55 14.44 18.88 -15.61
N GLU A 56 14.80 19.43 -14.47
CA GLU A 56 15.46 18.73 -13.36
C GLU A 56 14.55 18.48 -12.16
N ASN A 57 13.25 18.80 -12.27
CA ASN A 57 12.29 18.74 -11.14
C ASN A 57 11.49 17.41 -11.07
N GLU A 58 11.98 16.36 -11.73
CA GLU A 58 11.35 15.05 -11.72
C GLU A 58 12.21 14.03 -10.95
N TYR A 59 11.57 12.96 -10.48
CA TYR A 59 12.28 11.85 -9.86
C TYR A 59 13.15 11.11 -10.88
N TYR A 60 14.35 10.74 -10.51
CA TYR A 60 15.31 10.03 -11.38
C TYR A 60 14.77 8.66 -11.89
N GLU A 61 13.79 8.07 -11.21
CA GLU A 61 13.09 6.85 -11.66
C GLU A 61 12.33 7.07 -12.97
N GLN A 62 11.99 8.31 -13.32
CA GLN A 62 11.38 8.58 -14.63
C GLN A 62 12.33 8.24 -15.78
N VAL A 63 13.62 8.41 -15.57
CA VAL A 63 14.65 7.99 -16.53
C VAL A 63 14.68 6.46 -16.65
N LEU A 64 14.63 5.74 -15.51
CA LEU A 64 14.56 4.29 -15.52
C LEU A 64 13.29 3.79 -16.22
N ARG A 65 12.17 4.51 -16.04
CA ARG A 65 10.92 4.21 -16.76
C ARG A 65 11.10 4.29 -18.27
N VAL A 66 11.78 5.31 -18.77
CA VAL A 66 12.07 5.42 -20.21
C VAL A 66 12.96 4.29 -20.68
N ILE A 67 14.00 3.95 -19.91
CA ILE A 67 14.92 2.87 -20.23
C ILE A 67 14.20 1.51 -20.29
N THR A 68 13.20 1.26 -19.44
CA THR A 68 12.41 0.00 -19.50
C THR A 68 11.56 -0.15 -20.76
N MET A 69 11.43 0.91 -21.58
CA MET A 69 10.76 0.84 -22.89
C MET A 69 11.69 0.37 -24.01
N LEU A 70 12.99 0.21 -23.74
CA LEU A 70 13.93 -0.35 -24.71
C LEU A 70 13.70 -1.87 -24.84
N ASP A 71 14.07 -2.45 -25.96
CA ASP A 71 13.93 -3.88 -26.24
C ASP A 71 14.71 -4.76 -25.22
N THR A 72 15.85 -4.26 -24.75
CA THR A 72 16.70 -4.96 -23.77
C THR A 72 17.18 -4.00 -22.68
N PRO A 73 16.30 -3.58 -21.76
CA PRO A 73 16.64 -2.58 -20.74
C PRO A 73 17.70 -3.06 -19.76
N GLY A 74 17.83 -4.37 -19.53
CA GLY A 74 18.88 -4.97 -18.69
C GLY A 74 18.77 -4.64 -17.19
N ILE A 75 17.60 -4.20 -16.73
CA ILE A 75 17.36 -3.84 -15.32
C ILE A 75 16.63 -4.98 -14.63
N LYS A 76 17.16 -5.47 -13.50
CA LYS A 76 16.54 -6.52 -12.70
C LYS A 76 16.12 -6.02 -11.34
N GLY A 77 15.01 -6.56 -10.84
CA GLY A 77 14.58 -6.41 -9.47
C GLY A 77 15.24 -7.45 -8.56
N MET A 78 15.74 -7.02 -7.41
CA MET A 78 16.13 -7.93 -6.34
C MET A 78 15.07 -7.89 -5.25
N ARG A 79 14.38 -9.00 -5.05
CA ARG A 79 13.35 -9.10 -4.02
C ARG A 79 13.97 -9.13 -2.64
N LEU A 80 13.42 -8.38 -1.70
CA LEU A 80 13.78 -8.52 -0.30
C LEU A 80 13.21 -9.84 0.24
N SER A 81 14.07 -10.60 0.93
CA SER A 81 13.71 -11.88 1.54
C SER A 81 14.01 -11.84 3.03
N GLY A 82 13.03 -11.34 3.80
CA GLY A 82 13.13 -11.26 5.27
C GLY A 82 13.91 -10.05 5.83
N GLN A 83 14.50 -9.22 4.96
CA GLN A 83 15.08 -7.95 5.42
C GLN A 83 13.97 -6.97 5.80
N LYS A 84 14.17 -6.29 6.95
CA LYS A 84 13.30 -5.19 7.33
C LYS A 84 13.70 -3.94 6.55
N TRP A 85 12.72 -3.28 5.99
CA TRP A 85 12.89 -2.01 5.31
C TRP A 85 11.65 -1.14 5.56
N TYR A 86 11.84 0.15 5.68
CA TYR A 86 10.75 1.11 5.78
C TYR A 86 11.23 2.49 5.27
N GLU A 87 10.40 3.17 4.51
CA GLU A 87 10.63 4.52 4.01
C GLU A 87 9.98 5.52 4.95
N ILE A 88 10.70 6.57 5.32
CA ILE A 88 10.24 7.58 6.27
C ILE A 88 10.09 8.89 5.53
N ASP A 89 8.84 9.27 5.27
CA ASP A 89 8.49 10.53 4.60
C ASP A 89 7.87 11.53 5.58
N ASP A 90 7.25 11.04 6.66
CA ASP A 90 6.60 11.88 7.67
C ASP A 90 6.75 11.31 9.10
N GLU A 91 6.16 12.02 10.08
CA GLU A 91 6.19 11.61 11.50
C GLU A 91 5.47 10.27 11.75
N GLN A 92 4.43 9.96 11.00
CA GLN A 92 3.73 8.69 11.11
C GLN A 92 4.62 7.54 10.64
N ASP A 93 5.36 7.74 9.57
CA ASP A 93 6.32 6.76 9.07
C ASP A 93 7.46 6.53 10.06
N LEU A 94 7.97 7.61 10.66
CA LEU A 94 8.98 7.52 11.72
C LEU A 94 8.49 6.69 12.91
N ASP A 95 7.25 6.90 13.34
CA ASP A 95 6.63 6.16 14.43
C ASP A 95 6.48 4.66 14.09
N ILE A 96 6.06 4.33 12.87
CA ILE A 96 6.00 2.94 12.39
C ILE A 96 7.40 2.33 12.31
N ALA A 97 8.36 3.04 11.72
CA ALA A 97 9.74 2.59 11.62
C ALA A 97 10.36 2.33 13.00
N THR A 98 10.16 3.24 13.95
CA THR A 98 10.64 3.09 15.34
C THR A 98 10.11 1.80 15.97
N THR A 99 8.86 1.46 15.72
CA THR A 99 8.26 0.21 16.21
C THR A 99 8.81 -1.03 15.49
N LEU A 100 8.96 -0.97 14.14
CA LEU A 100 9.47 -2.08 13.33
C LEU A 100 10.92 -2.41 13.66
N PHE A 101 11.73 -1.40 13.97
CA PHE A 101 13.16 -1.51 14.26
C PHE A 101 13.48 -1.45 15.76
N ALA A 102 12.46 -1.59 16.63
CA ALA A 102 12.68 -1.66 18.07
C ALA A 102 13.74 -2.75 18.41
N PRO A 103 14.64 -2.46 19.37
CA PRO A 103 15.79 -3.31 19.65
C PRO A 103 15.39 -4.68 20.24
N ASP A 104 14.24 -4.73 20.89
CA ASP A 104 13.70 -5.92 21.56
C ASP A 104 12.18 -5.97 21.52
N ASP A 105 11.62 -7.13 21.86
CA ASP A 105 10.18 -7.36 21.82
C ASP A 105 9.42 -6.59 22.89
N GLU A 106 10.01 -6.35 24.06
CA GLU A 106 9.36 -5.58 25.14
C GLU A 106 9.17 -4.13 24.71
N THR A 107 10.21 -3.50 24.18
CA THR A 107 10.14 -2.14 23.63
C THR A 107 9.11 -2.06 22.51
N ARG A 108 9.08 -3.04 21.62
CA ARG A 108 8.13 -3.10 20.51
C ARG A 108 6.70 -3.18 21.01
N ILE A 109 6.42 -4.07 21.95
CA ILE A 109 5.08 -4.23 22.56
C ILE A 109 4.64 -2.93 23.22
N ASN A 110 5.52 -2.28 23.98
CA ASN A 110 5.21 -1.01 24.65
C ASN A 110 4.89 0.12 23.65
N LEU A 111 5.61 0.18 22.53
CA LEU A 111 5.32 1.12 21.46
C LEU A 111 3.97 0.82 20.79
N MET A 112 3.67 -0.45 20.55
CA MET A 112 2.39 -0.87 19.94
C MET A 112 1.19 -0.63 20.85
N HIS A 113 1.31 -0.83 22.15
CA HIS A 113 0.22 -0.57 23.12
C HIS A 113 -0.24 0.89 23.09
N LYS A 114 0.61 1.83 22.72
CA LYS A 114 0.25 3.25 22.64
C LYS A 114 -0.64 3.58 21.42
N ARG A 115 -0.82 2.66 20.48
CA ARG A 115 -1.46 2.95 19.20
C ARG A 115 -2.97 2.72 19.16
N TYR A 116 -3.51 1.90 20.01
CA TYR A 116 -4.94 1.55 20.04
C TYR A 116 -5.53 1.08 18.70
N GLY A 117 -4.73 0.36 17.89
CA GLY A 117 -5.16 -0.15 16.59
C GLY A 117 -4.11 0.01 15.49
N GLY A 118 -4.52 -0.24 14.25
CA GLY A 118 -3.62 -0.16 13.10
C GLY A 118 -2.59 -1.28 13.03
N PHE A 119 -2.77 -2.37 13.78
CA PHE A 119 -1.83 -3.49 13.88
C PHE A 119 -1.69 -4.27 12.58
N TRP A 120 -2.64 -4.14 11.66
CA TRP A 120 -2.54 -4.66 10.30
C TRP A 120 -1.35 -4.10 9.48
N ARG A 121 -0.74 -3.00 9.93
CA ARG A 121 0.49 -2.43 9.35
C ARG A 121 1.75 -3.22 9.69
N TYR A 122 1.65 -4.18 10.62
CA TYR A 122 2.78 -5.01 11.06
C TYR A 122 2.61 -6.44 10.55
N PRO A 123 3.16 -6.78 9.36
CA PRO A 123 3.04 -8.12 8.80
C PRO A 123 3.56 -9.18 9.76
N GLY A 124 2.81 -10.27 9.91
CA GLY A 124 3.17 -11.38 10.80
C GLY A 124 2.82 -11.18 12.28
N LEU A 125 2.28 -10.01 12.65
CA LEU A 125 1.76 -9.83 14.02
C LEU A 125 0.48 -10.66 14.22
N LEU A 126 0.45 -11.42 15.32
CA LEU A 126 -0.78 -12.03 15.82
C LEU A 126 -1.44 -11.09 16.82
N ASP A 127 -2.54 -10.48 16.42
CA ASP A 127 -3.29 -9.54 17.25
C ASP A 127 -4.33 -10.26 18.10
N PHE A 128 -4.14 -10.22 19.44
CA PHE A 128 -5.09 -10.72 20.43
C PHE A 128 -5.72 -9.59 21.28
N CYS A 129 -5.43 -8.32 20.93
CA CYS A 129 -5.94 -7.17 21.69
C CYS A 129 -7.41 -6.89 21.41
N TYR A 130 -7.85 -7.07 20.18
CA TYR A 130 -9.20 -6.74 19.76
C TYR A 130 -9.97 -8.00 19.36
N LEU A 131 -11.14 -8.15 19.97
CA LEU A 131 -12.06 -9.26 19.68
C LEU A 131 -12.81 -8.95 18.38
N VAL A 132 -12.18 -9.22 17.26
CA VAL A 132 -12.79 -9.10 15.94
C VAL A 132 -13.25 -10.47 15.48
N ASN A 133 -14.50 -10.56 15.03
CA ASN A 133 -14.99 -11.79 14.43
C ASN A 133 -14.40 -11.96 13.00
N PRO A 134 -13.48 -12.92 12.78
CA PRO A 134 -12.82 -13.08 11.46
C PRO A 134 -13.80 -13.57 10.38
N TYR A 135 -14.96 -14.11 10.76
CA TYR A 135 -15.99 -14.62 9.85
C TYR A 135 -17.07 -13.60 9.52
N TYR A 136 -17.03 -12.42 10.12
CA TYR A 136 -17.97 -11.33 9.85
C TYR A 136 -17.21 -10.08 9.35
N PRO A 137 -17.78 -9.33 8.41
CA PRO A 137 -19.03 -9.56 7.70
C PRO A 137 -18.92 -10.69 6.65
N PRO A 138 -20.03 -11.41 6.37
CA PRO A 138 -20.04 -12.45 5.35
C PRO A 138 -19.82 -11.87 3.94
N LYS A 139 -19.41 -12.73 2.99
CA LYS A 139 -19.07 -12.30 1.62
C LYS A 139 -20.17 -11.46 0.98
N LYS A 140 -21.43 -11.89 1.11
CA LYS A 140 -22.59 -11.17 0.55
C LYS A 140 -22.65 -9.72 1.04
N LEU A 141 -22.53 -9.48 2.36
CA LEU A 141 -22.54 -8.13 2.93
C LEU A 141 -21.35 -7.29 2.42
N LYS A 142 -20.17 -7.88 2.32
CA LYS A 142 -19.01 -7.19 1.75
C LYS A 142 -19.24 -6.76 0.31
N ASP A 143 -19.86 -7.63 -0.50
CA ASP A 143 -20.17 -7.33 -1.89
C ASP A 143 -21.25 -6.24 -2.02
N GLU A 144 -22.27 -6.27 -1.16
CA GLU A 144 -23.31 -5.22 -1.10
C GLU A 144 -22.71 -3.86 -0.68
N LEU A 145 -21.83 -3.83 0.34
CA LEU A 145 -21.14 -2.60 0.75
C LEU A 145 -20.25 -2.05 -0.37
N ARG A 146 -19.51 -2.90 -1.08
CA ARG A 146 -18.70 -2.47 -2.23
C ARG A 146 -19.56 -1.90 -3.35
N ALA A 147 -20.68 -2.52 -3.67
CA ALA A 147 -21.59 -2.06 -4.72
C ALA A 147 -22.26 -0.73 -4.36
N SER A 148 -22.45 -0.45 -3.09
CA SER A 148 -23.12 0.77 -2.59
C SER A 148 -22.14 1.82 -2.04
N PHE A 149 -20.83 1.60 -2.16
CA PHE A 149 -19.82 2.39 -1.48
C PHE A 149 -19.92 3.89 -1.79
N ASP A 150 -20.03 4.25 -3.06
CA ASP A 150 -20.13 5.64 -3.49
C ASP A 150 -21.39 6.33 -2.92
N THR A 151 -22.54 5.64 -2.95
CA THR A 151 -23.78 6.13 -2.35
C THR A 151 -23.64 6.32 -0.83
N LEU A 152 -23.04 5.33 -0.15
CA LEU A 152 -22.84 5.41 1.30
C LEU A 152 -21.89 6.54 1.74
N LEU A 153 -20.98 6.95 0.87
CA LEU A 153 -20.06 8.07 1.14
C LEU A 153 -20.71 9.44 0.88
N THR A 154 -21.60 9.53 -0.09
CA THR A 154 -22.13 10.82 -0.59
C THR A 154 -23.50 11.16 -0.03
N GLU A 155 -24.25 10.16 0.42
CA GLU A 155 -25.60 10.36 0.91
C GLU A 155 -25.68 10.39 2.44
N TYR A 156 -26.62 11.17 2.94
CA TYR A 156 -26.86 11.26 4.37
C TYR A 156 -27.55 9.99 4.88
N PRO A 157 -27.14 9.43 6.03
CA PRO A 157 -27.77 8.23 6.57
C PRO A 157 -29.23 8.47 6.97
N SER A 158 -30.04 7.42 6.94
CA SER A 158 -31.40 7.45 7.42
C SER A 158 -31.48 7.84 8.89
N GLY A 159 -32.50 8.62 9.25
CA GLY A 159 -32.73 9.02 10.62
C GLY A 159 -33.19 7.87 11.54
N MET A 160 -33.20 8.12 12.84
CA MET A 160 -33.51 7.11 13.87
C MET A 160 -34.86 6.41 13.65
N GLY A 161 -35.89 7.11 13.15
CA GLY A 161 -37.19 6.48 12.89
C GLY A 161 -37.12 5.33 11.88
N VAL A 162 -36.37 5.49 10.80
CA VAL A 162 -36.16 4.43 9.80
C VAL A 162 -35.26 3.34 10.36
N ASN A 163 -34.20 3.72 11.05
CA ASN A 163 -33.25 2.76 11.63
C ASN A 163 -33.93 1.88 12.67
N SER A 164 -34.78 2.44 13.54
CA SER A 164 -35.56 1.67 14.53
C SER A 164 -36.54 0.69 13.86
N LEU A 165 -37.21 1.08 12.78
CA LEU A 165 -38.06 0.15 12.00
C LEU A 165 -37.26 -1.02 11.41
N LEU A 166 -36.10 -0.75 10.82
CA LEU A 166 -35.24 -1.76 10.25
C LEU A 166 -34.68 -2.70 11.30
N ALA A 167 -34.23 -2.14 12.43
CA ALA A 167 -33.71 -2.91 13.55
C ALA A 167 -34.81 -3.77 14.18
N ALA A 168 -36.01 -3.22 14.41
CA ALA A 168 -37.17 -3.95 14.93
C ALA A 168 -37.53 -5.15 14.03
N LYS A 169 -37.57 -4.94 12.72
CA LYS A 169 -37.79 -6.02 11.74
C LYS A 169 -36.70 -7.09 11.83
N ASN A 170 -35.44 -6.69 11.94
CA ASN A 170 -34.31 -7.63 11.97
C ASN A 170 -34.26 -8.43 13.27
N PHE A 171 -34.57 -7.82 14.40
CA PHE A 171 -34.58 -8.46 15.72
C PHE A 171 -35.91 -9.11 16.07
N GLY A 172 -36.96 -8.95 15.25
CA GLY A 172 -38.30 -9.51 15.53
C GLY A 172 -38.99 -8.88 16.75
N VAL A 173 -38.74 -7.61 17.04
CA VAL A 173 -39.31 -6.88 18.18
C VAL A 173 -40.14 -5.68 17.72
N HIS A 174 -40.94 -5.09 18.61
CA HIS A 174 -41.65 -3.85 18.30
C HIS A 174 -40.68 -2.66 18.21
N LYS A 175 -40.93 -1.72 17.28
CA LYS A 175 -40.07 -0.55 17.05
C LYS A 175 -39.83 0.32 18.31
N ASP A 176 -40.79 0.36 19.22
CA ASP A 176 -40.70 1.15 20.44
C ASP A 176 -39.80 0.50 21.52
N ASN A 177 -39.27 -0.69 21.22
CA ASN A 177 -38.33 -1.42 22.07
C ASN A 177 -36.88 -1.30 21.56
N ILE A 178 -36.62 -0.41 20.58
CA ILE A 178 -35.31 -0.14 20.02
C ILE A 178 -34.82 1.24 20.48
#